data_992a1f2bdc366c669888932c3238b74e
#
_entry.id   992a1f2bdc366c669888932c3238b74e
#
_cell.length_a   1.000
_cell.length_b   1.000
_cell.length_c   1.000
_cell.angle_alpha   90.00
_cell.angle_beta   90.00
_cell.angle_gamma   90.00
#
_symmetry.space_group_name_H-M   'P 1'
#
loop_
_entity.id
_entity.type
_entity.pdbx_description
1 polymer ?
#
loop_
_entity_poly.entity_id
_entity_poly.type
_entity_poly.pdbx_seq_one_letter_code
_entity_poly.pdbx_strand_id
1 'polypeptide(L)'
;MPSENMITRSNLMDIIKKFAKAYRKALGKAPAEIIIVGGGSIMLNYRFREATQDLDVILHAASGIKDVIAQFADDNGLPRDWMNADFIRTASYSDTLTEVSSHYCWLNNQTLEIRTVSGVWLIAMKLAAHRDYRNDISDAIGVLVEEAEAGHLFTYEEIETAYQKLYRNLPEPQVREQFQKLCAVPVLELKQIYQAQREMESGVGAKLITYVESGVNVTTKNVVDVAASIRRKMEENAKNKA
;
A
#
# COMPACT_ATOMS: atom_id res chain seq x y z
N MET A 1 -21.69 3.95 4.08
CA MET A 1 -21.51 4.13 2.62
C MET A 1 -20.09 4.58 2.40
N PRO A 2 -19.32 4.03 1.46
CA PRO A 2 -18.03 4.64 1.10
C PRO A 2 -18.30 6.06 0.64
N SER A 3 -17.47 7.03 1.04
CA SER A 3 -17.58 8.41 0.58
C SER A 3 -17.48 8.41 -0.96
N GLU A 4 -18.26 9.24 -1.65
CA GLU A 4 -18.34 9.32 -3.14
C GLU A 4 -16.97 9.55 -3.82
N ASN A 5 -15.92 9.87 -3.06
CA ASN A 5 -14.58 10.22 -3.52
C ASN A 5 -13.52 9.13 -3.29
N MET A 6 -13.92 7.89 -3.02
CA MET A 6 -12.97 6.80 -2.72
C MET A 6 -12.47 6.14 -4.01
N ILE A 7 -11.16 5.92 -4.11
CA ILE A 7 -10.57 5.15 -5.20
C ILE A 7 -10.82 3.68 -4.89
N THR A 8 -11.61 3.03 -5.73
CA THR A 8 -11.95 1.62 -5.62
C THR A 8 -11.29 0.83 -6.73
N ARG A 9 -11.16 -0.49 -6.57
CA ARG A 9 -10.66 -1.36 -7.64
C ARG A 9 -11.47 -1.20 -8.92
N SER A 10 -12.80 -1.04 -8.83
CA SER A 10 -13.68 -0.92 -9.99
C SER A 10 -13.51 0.38 -10.76
N ASN A 11 -13.11 1.50 -10.10
CA ASN A 11 -12.96 2.80 -10.75
C ASN A 11 -11.49 3.22 -11.00
N LEU A 12 -10.51 2.53 -10.40
CA LEU A 12 -9.09 2.92 -10.45
C LEU A 12 -8.57 3.11 -11.88
N MET A 13 -8.78 2.12 -12.75
CA MET A 13 -8.28 2.21 -14.13
C MET A 13 -9.02 3.27 -14.95
N ASP A 14 -10.28 3.54 -14.67
CA ASP A 14 -11.02 4.61 -15.33
C ASP A 14 -10.54 6.00 -14.89
N ILE A 15 -10.23 6.17 -13.61
CA ILE A 15 -9.60 7.39 -13.08
C ILE A 15 -8.24 7.61 -13.75
N ILE A 16 -7.37 6.58 -13.80
CA ILE A 16 -6.05 6.66 -14.44
C ILE A 16 -6.17 7.00 -15.93
N LYS A 17 -7.10 6.38 -16.66
CA LYS A 17 -7.34 6.69 -18.08
C LYS A 17 -7.85 8.12 -18.30
N LYS A 18 -8.73 8.63 -17.43
CA LYS A 18 -9.20 10.02 -17.48
C LYS A 18 -8.05 10.99 -17.19
N PHE A 19 -7.25 10.70 -16.16
CA PHE A 19 -6.04 11.47 -15.84
C PHE A 19 -5.07 11.50 -17.02
N ALA A 20 -4.82 10.36 -17.66
CA ALA A 20 -3.95 10.30 -18.85
C ALA A 20 -4.42 11.25 -19.97
N LYS A 21 -5.75 11.35 -20.20
CA LYS A 21 -6.31 12.31 -21.18
C LYS A 21 -6.05 13.75 -20.75
N ALA A 22 -6.23 14.09 -19.47
CA ALA A 22 -5.95 15.42 -18.93
C ALA A 22 -4.45 15.75 -19.05
N TYR A 23 -3.57 14.81 -18.70
CA TYR A 23 -2.12 14.93 -18.88
C TYR A 23 -1.75 15.27 -20.33
N ARG A 24 -2.27 14.50 -21.29
CA ARG A 24 -2.01 14.75 -22.71
C ARG A 24 -2.52 16.12 -23.18
N LYS A 25 -3.69 16.56 -22.69
CA LYS A 25 -4.25 17.87 -23.01
C LYS A 25 -3.36 19.01 -22.51
N ALA A 26 -2.81 18.87 -21.30
CA ALA A 26 -2.00 19.90 -20.66
C ALA A 26 -0.54 19.91 -21.14
N LEU A 27 0.10 18.74 -21.28
CA LEU A 27 1.53 18.59 -21.52
C LEU A 27 1.88 17.95 -22.87
N GLY A 28 0.88 17.72 -23.72
CA GLY A 28 1.06 17.24 -25.08
C GLY A 28 1.64 15.82 -25.12
N LYS A 29 2.77 15.67 -25.81
CA LYS A 29 3.47 14.40 -25.98
C LYS A 29 4.65 14.23 -24.99
N ALA A 30 4.72 15.03 -23.93
CA ALA A 30 5.77 14.88 -22.93
C ALA A 30 5.71 13.46 -22.34
N PRO A 31 6.82 12.71 -22.35
CA PRO A 31 6.83 11.37 -21.80
C PRO A 31 6.70 11.43 -20.28
N ALA A 32 6.01 10.44 -19.69
CA ALA A 32 5.92 10.26 -18.25
C ALA A 32 5.88 8.78 -17.89
N GLU A 33 6.45 8.49 -16.74
CA GLU A 33 6.35 7.20 -16.07
C GLU A 33 5.76 7.44 -14.67
N ILE A 34 4.73 6.69 -14.34
CA ILE A 34 4.08 6.71 -13.02
C ILE A 34 4.17 5.29 -12.45
N ILE A 35 4.95 5.14 -11.39
CA ILE A 35 5.08 3.87 -10.68
C ILE A 35 4.13 3.92 -9.48
N ILE A 36 3.04 3.17 -9.55
CA ILE A 36 2.05 3.06 -8.47
C ILE A 36 2.59 2.06 -7.45
N VAL A 37 2.58 2.45 -6.18
CA VAL A 37 3.04 1.64 -5.05
C VAL A 37 1.95 1.48 -3.99
N GLY A 38 2.25 0.80 -2.90
CA GLY A 38 1.35 0.70 -1.74
C GLY A 38 -0.03 0.11 -2.05
N GLY A 39 -1.07 0.76 -1.55
CA GLY A 39 -2.46 0.31 -1.69
C GLY A 39 -2.95 0.27 -3.13
N GLY A 40 -2.57 1.25 -3.95
CA GLY A 40 -2.88 1.30 -5.38
C GLY A 40 -2.28 0.12 -6.13
N SER A 41 -1.02 -0.21 -5.83
CA SER A 41 -0.33 -1.37 -6.41
C SER A 41 -1.03 -2.69 -6.06
N ILE A 42 -1.50 -2.84 -4.80
CA ILE A 42 -2.27 -4.02 -4.40
C ILE A 42 -3.55 -4.13 -5.24
N MET A 43 -4.29 -3.05 -5.41
CA MET A 43 -5.53 -3.08 -6.21
C MET A 43 -5.32 -3.40 -7.68
N LEU A 44 -4.14 -3.07 -8.25
CA LEU A 44 -3.80 -3.40 -9.63
C LEU A 44 -3.41 -4.87 -9.81
N ASN A 45 -2.70 -5.45 -8.85
CA ASN A 45 -2.10 -6.79 -8.98
C ASN A 45 -2.89 -7.89 -8.27
N TYR A 46 -3.67 -7.56 -7.20
CA TYR A 46 -4.33 -8.51 -6.31
C TYR A 46 -5.80 -8.18 -6.10
N ARG A 47 -6.58 -9.12 -5.55
CA ARG A 47 -8.03 -9.01 -5.41
C ARG A 47 -8.52 -8.73 -3.99
N PHE A 48 -7.70 -8.93 -2.98
CA PHE A 48 -8.10 -8.84 -1.57
C PHE A 48 -8.30 -7.40 -1.05
N ARG A 49 -7.90 -6.37 -1.83
CA ARG A 49 -8.08 -4.96 -1.44
C ARG A 49 -9.04 -4.25 -2.38
N GLU A 50 -10.12 -3.70 -1.83
CA GLU A 50 -11.21 -3.10 -2.60
C GLU A 50 -11.08 -1.60 -2.80
N ALA A 51 -10.37 -0.89 -1.90
CA ALA A 51 -10.27 0.56 -1.95
C ALA A 51 -8.99 1.12 -1.31
N THR A 52 -8.64 2.34 -1.71
CA THR A 52 -7.61 3.17 -1.09
C THR A 52 -8.07 4.63 -1.06
N GLN A 53 -7.49 5.43 -0.16
CA GLN A 53 -7.79 6.86 -0.06
C GLN A 53 -7.03 7.66 -1.13
N ASP A 54 -5.81 7.21 -1.46
CA ASP A 54 -4.86 7.87 -2.33
C ASP A 54 -4.04 6.85 -3.12
N LEU A 55 -3.32 7.33 -4.12
CA LEU A 55 -2.31 6.59 -4.85
C LEU A 55 -0.93 7.14 -4.51
N ASP A 56 -0.18 6.36 -3.74
CA ASP A 56 1.25 6.60 -3.57
C ASP A 56 1.98 6.29 -4.88
N VAL A 57 2.78 7.24 -5.38
CA VAL A 57 3.47 7.08 -6.67
C VAL A 57 4.92 7.58 -6.64
N ILE A 58 5.74 7.00 -7.52
CA ILE A 58 7.02 7.58 -7.94
C ILE A 58 6.78 8.18 -9.32
N LEU A 59 7.13 9.46 -9.50
CA LEU A 59 6.86 10.21 -10.72
C LEU A 59 8.16 10.53 -11.46
N HIS A 60 8.28 10.01 -12.67
CA HIS A 60 9.31 10.42 -13.63
C HIS A 60 8.64 11.14 -14.81
N ALA A 61 8.48 12.46 -14.67
CA ALA A 61 7.70 13.26 -15.60
C ALA A 61 8.17 14.72 -15.62
N ALA A 62 7.67 15.49 -16.59
CA ALA A 62 7.86 16.93 -16.63
C ALA A 62 7.31 17.63 -15.39
N SER A 63 7.92 18.74 -14.98
CA SER A 63 7.58 19.48 -13.75
C SER A 63 6.10 19.87 -13.64
N GLY A 64 5.43 20.11 -14.75
CA GLY A 64 3.99 20.46 -14.80
C GLY A 64 3.03 19.32 -14.41
N ILE A 65 3.50 18.08 -14.20
CA ILE A 65 2.59 16.97 -13.85
C ILE A 65 1.85 17.22 -12.53
N LYS A 66 2.47 17.88 -11.56
CA LYS A 66 1.84 18.19 -10.27
C LYS A 66 0.63 19.12 -10.41
N ASP A 67 0.73 20.11 -11.30
CA ASP A 67 -0.37 21.03 -11.56
C ASP A 67 -1.51 20.29 -12.26
N VAL A 68 -1.18 19.36 -13.18
CA VAL A 68 -2.18 18.50 -13.83
C VAL A 68 -2.87 17.59 -12.83
N ILE A 69 -2.15 17.01 -11.87
CA ILE A 69 -2.74 16.18 -10.79
C ILE A 69 -3.73 16.99 -9.96
N ALA A 70 -3.33 18.19 -9.53
CA ALA A 70 -4.18 19.07 -8.73
C ALA A 70 -5.43 19.53 -9.50
N GLN A 71 -5.27 19.99 -10.75
CA GLN A 71 -6.39 20.41 -11.58
C GLN A 71 -7.36 19.27 -11.89
N PHE A 72 -6.82 18.07 -12.17
CA PHE A 72 -7.63 16.88 -12.39
C PHE A 72 -8.45 16.50 -11.15
N ALA A 73 -7.87 16.64 -9.96
CA ALA A 73 -8.58 16.42 -8.70
C ALA A 73 -9.76 17.38 -8.56
N ASP A 74 -9.53 18.69 -8.76
CA ASP A 74 -10.57 19.72 -8.69
C ASP A 74 -11.69 19.46 -9.71
N ASP A 75 -11.35 19.09 -10.95
CA ASP A 75 -12.31 18.83 -12.04
C ASP A 75 -13.16 17.56 -11.84
N ASN A 76 -12.68 16.60 -11.04
CA ASN A 76 -13.34 15.30 -10.82
C ASN A 76 -13.80 15.07 -9.37
N GLY A 77 -13.72 16.07 -8.51
CA GLY A 77 -14.14 15.98 -7.11
C GLY A 77 -13.29 15.02 -6.26
N LEU A 78 -12.05 14.79 -6.65
CA LEU A 78 -11.10 13.96 -5.88
C LEU A 78 -10.37 14.82 -4.84
N PRO A 79 -9.86 14.23 -3.76
CA PRO A 79 -8.91 14.92 -2.88
C PRO A 79 -7.69 15.40 -3.67
N ARG A 80 -7.12 16.55 -3.33
CA ARG A 80 -5.96 17.08 -4.06
C ARG A 80 -4.71 16.21 -3.98
N ASP A 81 -4.64 15.40 -2.95
CA ASP A 81 -3.59 14.40 -2.69
C ASP A 81 -3.96 12.99 -3.19
N TRP A 82 -5.02 12.86 -4.01
CA TRP A 82 -5.47 11.56 -4.54
C TRP A 82 -4.37 10.76 -5.23
N MET A 83 -3.39 11.45 -5.81
CA MET A 83 -2.14 10.89 -6.35
C MET A 83 -1.00 11.76 -5.83
N ASN A 84 -0.13 11.18 -5.01
CA ASN A 84 0.92 11.93 -4.34
C ASN A 84 2.26 11.18 -4.33
N ALA A 85 3.35 11.95 -4.27
CA ALA A 85 4.70 11.44 -4.20
C ALA A 85 5.28 11.55 -2.77
N ASP A 86 4.48 11.80 -1.74
CA ASP A 86 4.95 11.96 -0.36
C ASP A 86 5.51 10.67 0.23
N PHE A 87 5.14 9.55 -0.36
CA PHE A 87 5.72 8.24 -0.12
C PHE A 87 7.26 8.23 -0.12
N ILE A 88 7.92 9.06 -0.94
CA ILE A 88 9.39 9.17 -0.99
C ILE A 88 10.04 9.58 0.35
N ARG A 89 9.25 10.09 1.30
CA ARG A 89 9.70 10.50 2.64
C ARG A 89 9.46 9.43 3.70
N THR A 90 8.91 8.29 3.33
CA THR A 90 8.57 7.21 4.26
C THR A 90 9.68 6.17 4.37
N ALA A 91 9.67 5.38 5.45
CA ALA A 91 10.61 4.28 5.65
C ALA A 91 10.50 3.17 4.59
N SER A 92 9.35 3.07 3.91
CA SER A 92 9.12 2.08 2.85
C SER A 92 9.57 2.54 1.46
N TYR A 93 10.12 3.75 1.32
CA TYR A 93 10.72 4.20 0.08
C TYR A 93 12.13 3.65 -0.14
N SER A 94 12.44 3.34 -1.38
CA SER A 94 13.78 3.02 -1.88
C SER A 94 13.89 3.44 -3.34
N ASP A 95 15.02 4.00 -3.75
CA ASP A 95 15.29 4.33 -5.16
C ASP A 95 15.26 3.08 -6.06
N THR A 96 15.61 1.91 -5.51
CA THR A 96 15.58 0.62 -6.19
C THR A 96 14.16 0.20 -6.63
N LEU A 97 13.11 0.81 -6.06
CA LEU A 97 11.72 0.51 -6.48
C LEU A 97 11.46 0.80 -7.95
N THR A 98 12.13 1.80 -8.52
CA THR A 98 12.08 2.07 -9.97
C THR A 98 12.59 0.88 -10.77
N GLU A 99 13.71 0.27 -10.37
CA GLU A 99 14.31 -0.86 -11.07
C GLU A 99 13.46 -2.14 -11.00
N VAL A 100 12.87 -2.40 -9.81
CA VAL A 100 12.11 -3.63 -9.55
C VAL A 100 10.63 -3.52 -9.89
N SER A 101 10.16 -2.31 -10.26
CA SER A 101 8.79 -2.13 -10.75
C SER A 101 8.63 -2.78 -12.13
N SER A 102 7.45 -3.28 -12.43
CA SER A 102 7.09 -3.90 -13.70
C SER A 102 6.11 -3.04 -14.48
N HIS A 103 6.20 -3.14 -15.80
CA HIS A 103 5.24 -2.52 -16.71
C HIS A 103 3.82 -3.05 -16.43
N TYR A 104 2.86 -2.15 -16.32
CA TYR A 104 1.45 -2.48 -16.20
C TYR A 104 0.68 -2.16 -17.49
N CYS A 105 0.75 -0.92 -17.97
CA CYS A 105 0.15 -0.54 -19.25
C CYS A 105 0.72 0.76 -19.81
N TRP A 106 0.60 0.90 -21.13
CA TRP A 106 0.82 2.15 -21.84
C TRP A 106 -0.47 2.91 -22.08
N LEU A 107 -0.45 4.22 -21.91
CA LEU A 107 -1.54 5.15 -22.20
C LEU A 107 -1.07 6.25 -23.16
N ASN A 108 -2.02 6.98 -23.78
CA ASN A 108 -1.74 8.13 -24.65
C ASN A 108 -0.76 7.83 -25.80
N ASN A 109 -0.95 6.72 -26.53
CA ASN A 109 -0.05 6.29 -27.58
C ASN A 109 1.40 6.17 -27.08
N GLN A 110 1.61 5.48 -25.98
CA GLN A 110 2.91 5.19 -25.37
C GLN A 110 3.68 6.43 -24.86
N THR A 111 3.00 7.53 -24.55
CA THR A 111 3.64 8.68 -23.90
C THR A 111 3.54 8.66 -22.38
N LEU A 112 2.60 7.89 -21.83
CA LEU A 112 2.43 7.70 -20.38
C LEU A 112 2.52 6.20 -20.06
N GLU A 113 3.56 5.82 -19.33
CA GLU A 113 3.72 4.48 -18.79
C GLU A 113 3.17 4.41 -17.36
N ILE A 114 2.34 3.41 -17.10
CA ILE A 114 1.96 3.01 -15.74
C ILE A 114 2.76 1.76 -15.39
N ARG A 115 3.46 1.80 -14.29
CA ARG A 115 4.20 0.69 -13.70
C ARG A 115 3.69 0.42 -12.30
N THR A 116 4.02 -0.74 -11.76
CA THR A 116 3.58 -1.18 -10.43
C THR A 116 4.62 -2.06 -9.76
N VAL A 117 4.51 -2.22 -8.45
CA VAL A 117 5.34 -3.13 -7.65
C VAL A 117 4.47 -4.29 -7.18
N SER A 118 4.96 -5.52 -7.26
CA SER A 118 4.22 -6.74 -6.90
C SER A 118 5.10 -7.76 -6.19
N GLY A 119 4.51 -8.87 -5.78
CA GLY A 119 5.21 -10.02 -5.20
C GLY A 119 6.05 -9.66 -3.98
N VAL A 120 7.23 -10.26 -3.89
CA VAL A 120 8.17 -10.09 -2.76
C VAL A 120 8.58 -8.64 -2.52
N TRP A 121 8.63 -7.80 -3.56
CA TRP A 121 8.97 -6.39 -3.44
C TRP A 121 7.91 -5.62 -2.68
N LEU A 122 6.63 -5.90 -2.96
CA LEU A 122 5.51 -5.28 -2.26
C LEU A 122 5.43 -5.76 -0.81
N ILE A 123 5.68 -7.05 -0.56
CA ILE A 123 5.81 -7.59 0.80
C ILE A 123 6.93 -6.85 1.55
N ALA A 124 8.13 -6.76 0.96
CA ALA A 124 9.27 -6.06 1.56
C ALA A 124 8.95 -4.61 1.93
N MET A 125 8.26 -3.86 1.04
CA MET A 125 7.79 -2.51 1.32
C MET A 125 6.85 -2.45 2.52
N LYS A 126 5.93 -3.40 2.63
CA LYS A 126 4.98 -3.48 3.74
C LYS A 126 5.66 -3.80 5.07
N LEU A 127 6.67 -4.67 5.05
CA LEU A 127 7.49 -4.99 6.22
C LEU A 127 8.31 -3.78 6.68
N ALA A 128 8.82 -2.96 5.76
CA ALA A 128 9.55 -1.74 6.10
C ALA A 128 8.63 -0.65 6.68
N ALA A 129 7.38 -0.57 6.23
CA ALA A 129 6.38 0.36 6.77
C ALA A 129 5.93 -0.04 8.17
N HIS A 130 5.59 -1.31 8.37
CA HIS A 130 5.21 -2.01 9.62
C HIS A 130 4.44 -1.15 10.64
N ARG A 131 3.31 -0.59 10.22
CA ARG A 131 2.46 0.28 11.08
C ARG A 131 1.27 -0.51 11.62
N ASP A 132 1.16 -0.64 12.92
CA ASP A 132 0.09 -1.39 13.61
C ASP A 132 -1.32 -0.82 13.38
N TYR A 133 -1.43 0.43 12.94
CA TYR A 133 -2.69 1.13 12.68
C TYR A 133 -3.03 1.27 11.19
N ARG A 134 -2.26 0.64 10.34
CA ARG A 134 -2.46 0.51 8.89
C ARG A 134 -2.56 -0.97 8.54
N ASN A 135 -2.87 -1.26 7.29
CA ASN A 135 -3.02 -2.64 6.84
C ASN A 135 -1.69 -3.24 6.32
N ASP A 136 -0.55 -2.87 6.91
CA ASP A 136 0.74 -3.24 6.32
C ASP A 136 1.02 -4.74 6.44
N ILE A 137 0.77 -5.34 7.59
CA ILE A 137 1.01 -6.77 7.79
C ILE A 137 -0.08 -7.60 7.10
N SER A 138 -1.36 -7.23 7.23
CA SER A 138 -2.42 -7.94 6.51
C SER A 138 -2.26 -7.83 4.99
N ASP A 139 -1.84 -6.68 4.47
CA ASP A 139 -1.56 -6.53 3.05
C ASP A 139 -0.42 -7.46 2.59
N ALA A 140 0.67 -7.60 3.38
CA ALA A 140 1.77 -8.51 3.08
C ALA A 140 1.30 -9.98 3.11
N ILE A 141 0.48 -10.37 4.11
CA ILE A 141 -0.09 -11.72 4.17
C ILE A 141 -1.07 -11.95 3.01
N GLY A 142 -1.88 -10.95 2.62
CA GLY A 142 -2.79 -11.04 1.49
C GLY A 142 -2.07 -11.30 0.15
N VAL A 143 -0.89 -10.68 -0.04
CA VAL A 143 -0.01 -10.99 -1.18
C VAL A 143 0.46 -12.44 -1.13
N LEU A 144 0.95 -12.93 0.03
CA LEU A 144 1.34 -14.33 0.19
C LEU A 144 0.20 -15.30 -0.14
N VAL A 145 -1.02 -14.99 0.29
CA VAL A 145 -2.21 -15.84 0.04
C VAL A 145 -2.49 -15.93 -1.46
N GLU A 146 -2.62 -14.80 -2.16
CA GLU A 146 -2.98 -14.80 -3.59
C GLU A 146 -1.86 -15.36 -4.47
N GLU A 147 -0.59 -15.11 -4.15
CA GLU A 147 0.54 -15.70 -4.87
C GLU A 147 0.57 -17.23 -4.68
N ALA A 148 0.34 -17.72 -3.47
CA ALA A 148 0.25 -19.14 -3.19
C ALA A 148 -0.94 -19.81 -3.92
N GLU A 149 -2.10 -19.13 -4.01
CA GLU A 149 -3.25 -19.59 -4.81
C GLU A 149 -2.94 -19.64 -6.30
N ALA A 150 -2.08 -18.73 -6.78
CA ALA A 150 -1.58 -18.74 -8.17
C ALA A 150 -0.47 -19.77 -8.44
N GLY A 151 -0.05 -20.50 -7.39
CA GLY A 151 1.02 -21.52 -7.49
C GLY A 151 2.43 -20.98 -7.21
N HIS A 152 2.55 -19.75 -6.76
CA HIS A 152 3.82 -19.09 -6.42
C HIS A 152 4.00 -19.08 -4.90
N LEU A 153 4.66 -20.09 -4.36
CA LEU A 153 4.97 -20.17 -2.92
C LEU A 153 6.27 -19.41 -2.64
N PHE A 154 6.16 -18.18 -2.15
CA PHE A 154 7.35 -17.43 -1.72
C PHE A 154 7.97 -18.04 -0.46
N THR A 155 9.29 -18.20 -0.50
CA THR A 155 10.08 -18.52 0.68
C THR A 155 10.41 -17.23 1.45
N TYR A 156 10.75 -17.39 2.73
CA TYR A 156 11.19 -16.23 3.52
C TYR A 156 12.51 -15.66 2.98
N GLU A 157 13.41 -16.51 2.46
CA GLU A 157 14.69 -16.11 1.86
C GLU A 157 14.49 -15.18 0.65
N GLU A 158 13.48 -15.40 -0.18
CA GLU A 158 13.14 -14.52 -1.30
C GLU A 158 12.66 -13.15 -0.81
N ILE A 159 11.81 -13.12 0.23
CA ILE A 159 11.34 -11.88 0.87
C ILE A 159 12.51 -11.12 1.51
N GLU A 160 13.38 -11.81 2.25
CA GLU A 160 14.55 -11.21 2.89
C GLU A 160 15.53 -10.65 1.86
N THR A 161 15.76 -11.37 0.76
CA THR A 161 16.60 -10.91 -0.35
C THR A 161 16.02 -9.64 -0.99
N ALA A 162 14.72 -9.61 -1.23
CA ALA A 162 14.04 -8.41 -1.74
C ALA A 162 14.15 -7.24 -0.76
N TYR A 163 13.94 -7.49 0.53
CA TYR A 163 14.07 -6.47 1.58
C TYR A 163 15.50 -5.89 1.64
N GLN A 164 16.53 -6.76 1.63
CA GLN A 164 17.93 -6.33 1.63
C GLN A 164 18.30 -5.52 0.37
N LYS A 165 17.77 -5.91 -0.79
CA LYS A 165 18.00 -5.17 -2.03
C LYS A 165 17.38 -3.78 -1.97
N LEU A 166 16.19 -3.63 -1.38
CA LEU A 166 15.53 -2.33 -1.23
C LEU A 166 16.19 -1.46 -0.17
N TYR A 167 16.49 -1.99 1.03
CA TYR A 167 16.81 -1.19 2.21
C TYR A 167 18.22 -1.39 2.76
N ARG A 168 19.01 -2.32 2.19
CA ARG A 168 20.40 -2.61 2.58
C ARG A 168 20.57 -3.04 4.05
N ASN A 169 19.51 -3.46 4.70
CA ASN A 169 19.45 -3.98 6.07
C ASN A 169 18.48 -5.16 6.12
N LEU A 170 18.25 -5.70 7.29
CA LEU A 170 17.28 -6.78 7.54
C LEU A 170 16.03 -6.22 8.22
N PRO A 171 14.86 -6.87 8.04
CA PRO A 171 13.70 -6.56 8.84
C PRO A 171 14.00 -6.76 10.35
N GLU A 172 13.22 -6.12 11.20
CA GLU A 172 13.34 -6.31 12.64
C GLU A 172 13.18 -7.78 13.03
N PRO A 173 13.89 -8.27 14.08
CA PRO A 173 13.91 -9.69 14.43
C PRO A 173 12.52 -10.30 14.64
N GLN A 174 11.58 -9.57 15.25
CA GLN A 174 10.22 -10.05 15.47
C GLN A 174 9.45 -10.24 14.16
N VAL A 175 9.61 -9.30 13.22
CA VAL A 175 9.00 -9.36 11.88
C VAL A 175 9.58 -10.54 11.10
N ARG A 176 10.89 -10.76 11.19
CA ARG A 176 11.57 -11.89 10.56
C ARG A 176 10.99 -13.21 11.04
N GLU A 177 10.95 -13.42 12.36
CA GLU A 177 10.42 -14.65 12.96
C GLU A 177 8.95 -14.89 12.55
N GLN A 178 8.14 -13.84 12.54
CA GLN A 178 6.74 -13.92 12.13
C GLN A 178 6.61 -14.37 10.68
N PHE A 179 7.35 -13.75 9.75
CA PHE A 179 7.24 -14.07 8.33
C PHE A 179 7.89 -15.39 7.94
N GLN A 180 8.94 -15.82 8.65
CA GLN A 180 9.48 -17.18 8.52
C GLN A 180 8.40 -18.23 8.80
N LYS A 181 7.62 -18.03 9.87
CA LYS A 181 6.50 -18.92 10.20
C LYS A 181 5.39 -18.86 9.15
N LEU A 182 5.02 -17.65 8.70
CA LEU A 182 3.94 -17.45 7.71
C LEU A 182 4.26 -18.11 6.37
N CYS A 183 5.49 -18.06 5.89
CA CYS A 183 5.90 -18.72 4.64
C CYS A 183 5.86 -20.26 4.72
N ALA A 184 5.84 -20.83 5.93
CA ALA A 184 5.74 -22.28 6.14
C ALA A 184 4.30 -22.77 6.38
N VAL A 185 3.32 -21.86 6.49
CA VAL A 185 1.93 -22.19 6.80
C VAL A 185 1.16 -22.60 5.54
N PRO A 186 0.31 -23.65 5.59
CA PRO A 186 -0.58 -23.98 4.48
C PRO A 186 -1.53 -22.83 4.11
N VAL A 187 -1.85 -22.68 2.82
CA VAL A 187 -2.65 -21.57 2.29
C VAL A 187 -3.99 -21.39 3.02
N LEU A 188 -4.64 -22.48 3.40
CA LEU A 188 -5.93 -22.41 4.11
C LEU A 188 -5.80 -21.74 5.48
N GLU A 189 -4.75 -22.09 6.23
CA GLU A 189 -4.44 -21.50 7.52
C GLU A 189 -3.96 -20.05 7.35
N LEU A 190 -3.16 -19.78 6.32
CA LEU A 190 -2.68 -18.43 5.98
C LEU A 190 -3.84 -17.46 5.72
N LYS A 191 -4.94 -17.93 5.08
CA LYS A 191 -6.15 -17.15 4.91
C LYS A 191 -6.84 -16.79 6.24
N GLN A 192 -6.86 -17.71 7.18
CA GLN A 192 -7.43 -17.44 8.51
C GLN A 192 -6.59 -16.40 9.25
N ILE A 193 -5.26 -16.53 9.19
CA ILE A 193 -4.31 -15.55 9.77
C ILE A 193 -4.50 -14.17 9.10
N TYR A 194 -4.66 -14.13 7.78
CA TYR A 194 -4.95 -12.89 7.05
C TYR A 194 -6.21 -12.19 7.60
N GLN A 195 -7.31 -12.91 7.74
CA GLN A 195 -8.57 -12.35 8.24
C GLN A 195 -8.42 -11.81 9.67
N ALA A 196 -7.83 -12.58 10.57
CA ALA A 196 -7.60 -12.17 11.94
C ALA A 196 -6.70 -10.92 12.03
N GLN A 197 -5.63 -10.88 11.24
CA GLN A 197 -4.72 -9.73 11.19
C GLN A 197 -5.42 -8.49 10.64
N ARG A 198 -6.25 -8.66 9.59
CA ARG A 198 -7.01 -7.57 8.97
C ARG A 198 -8.02 -6.94 9.93
N GLU A 199 -8.73 -7.77 10.69
CA GLU A 199 -9.67 -7.35 11.72
C GLU A 199 -8.95 -6.61 12.85
N MET A 200 -7.80 -7.11 13.29
CA MET A 200 -6.98 -6.46 14.33
C MET A 200 -6.53 -5.06 13.89
N GLU A 201 -5.91 -4.93 12.73
CA GLU A 201 -5.44 -3.64 12.20
C GLU A 201 -6.60 -2.65 11.99
N SER A 202 -7.73 -3.11 11.45
CA SER A 202 -8.92 -2.29 11.29
C SER A 202 -9.48 -1.81 12.63
N GLY A 203 -9.49 -2.69 13.64
CA GLY A 203 -9.92 -2.35 14.99
C GLY A 203 -9.02 -1.35 15.68
N VAL A 204 -7.70 -1.47 15.51
CA VAL A 204 -6.72 -0.49 16.02
C VAL A 204 -6.94 0.87 15.34
N GLY A 205 -7.07 0.89 14.01
CA GLY A 205 -7.31 2.12 13.24
C GLY A 205 -8.60 2.82 13.66
N ALA A 206 -9.71 2.10 13.81
CA ALA A 206 -10.99 2.65 14.26
C ALA A 206 -10.89 3.27 15.68
N LYS A 207 -10.21 2.59 16.62
CA LYS A 207 -10.00 3.13 17.97
C LYS A 207 -9.09 4.35 17.98
N LEU A 208 -8.07 4.42 17.12
CA LEU A 208 -7.25 5.62 16.97
C LEU A 208 -8.10 6.83 16.55
N ILE A 209 -8.99 6.67 15.59
CA ILE A 209 -9.90 7.72 15.13
C ILE A 209 -10.77 8.18 16.34
N THR A 210 -11.40 7.24 17.05
CA THR A 210 -12.20 7.57 18.25
C THR A 210 -11.39 8.30 19.31
N TYR A 211 -10.12 7.95 19.51
CA TYR A 211 -9.25 8.66 20.49
C TYR A 211 -9.01 10.10 20.07
N VAL A 212 -8.71 10.34 18.78
CA VAL A 212 -8.55 11.69 18.23
C VAL A 212 -9.84 12.51 18.40
N GLU A 213 -10.99 11.94 18.03
CA GLU A 213 -12.31 12.59 18.16
C GLU A 213 -12.67 12.90 19.62
N SER A 214 -12.22 12.07 20.58
CA SER A 214 -12.42 12.31 22.02
C SER A 214 -11.40 13.28 22.63
N GLY A 215 -10.54 13.91 21.83
CA GLY A 215 -9.58 14.92 22.27
C GLY A 215 -8.25 14.37 22.79
N VAL A 216 -7.97 13.06 22.62
CA VAL A 216 -6.65 12.50 22.93
C VAL A 216 -5.65 13.02 21.90
N ASN A 217 -4.55 13.58 22.38
CA ASN A 217 -3.51 14.13 21.51
C ASN A 217 -2.70 13.00 20.84
N VAL A 218 -3.13 12.60 19.64
CA VAL A 218 -2.42 11.66 18.78
C VAL A 218 -1.70 12.44 17.69
N THR A 219 -0.38 12.29 17.61
CA THR A 219 0.52 12.98 16.67
C THR A 219 1.39 11.97 15.93
N THR A 220 2.06 12.40 14.89
CA THR A 220 3.04 11.57 14.18
C THR A 220 4.18 11.03 15.06
N LYS A 221 4.43 11.69 16.22
CA LYS A 221 5.48 11.30 17.17
C LYS A 221 5.04 10.20 18.13
N ASN A 222 3.75 10.07 18.44
CA ASN A 222 3.25 9.12 19.43
C ASN A 222 2.23 8.11 18.88
N VAL A 223 1.83 8.23 17.63
CA VAL A 223 0.81 7.35 17.00
C VAL A 223 1.16 5.87 17.10
N VAL A 224 2.43 5.54 16.95
CA VAL A 224 2.93 4.15 17.04
C VAL A 224 2.72 3.60 18.46
N ASP A 225 3.13 4.35 19.49
CA ASP A 225 2.98 3.92 20.89
C ASP A 225 1.51 3.81 21.30
N VAL A 226 0.68 4.75 20.84
CA VAL A 226 -0.77 4.72 21.10
C VAL A 226 -1.40 3.51 20.43
N ALA A 227 -1.05 3.22 19.17
CA ALA A 227 -1.54 2.06 18.42
C ALA A 227 -1.12 0.75 19.09
N ALA A 228 0.14 0.62 19.49
CA ALA A 228 0.64 -0.56 20.22
C ALA A 228 -0.07 -0.77 21.56
N SER A 229 -0.40 0.31 22.28
CA SER A 229 -1.20 0.24 23.50
C SER A 229 -2.63 -0.24 23.25
N ILE A 230 -3.27 0.26 22.18
CA ILE A 230 -4.61 -0.17 21.77
C ILE A 230 -4.60 -1.65 21.39
N ARG A 231 -3.64 -2.08 20.59
CA ARG A 231 -3.49 -3.47 20.17
C ARG A 231 -3.37 -4.41 21.38
N ARG A 232 -2.49 -4.10 22.33
CA ARG A 232 -2.32 -4.87 23.56
C ARG A 232 -3.63 -5.06 24.32
N LYS A 233 -4.39 -3.97 24.54
CA LYS A 233 -5.70 -4.03 25.19
C LYS A 233 -6.72 -4.87 24.44
N MET A 234 -6.67 -4.86 23.10
CA MET A 234 -7.56 -5.70 22.28
C MET A 234 -7.21 -7.18 22.43
N GLU A 235 -5.92 -7.54 22.43
CA GLU A 235 -5.43 -8.91 22.60
C GLU A 235 -5.75 -9.46 24.00
N GLU A 236 -5.57 -8.65 25.05
CA GLU A 236 -5.95 -9.00 26.44
C GLU A 236 -7.46 -9.25 26.57
N ASN A 237 -8.26 -8.38 25.99
CA ASN A 237 -9.74 -8.54 26.02
C ASN A 237 -10.21 -9.77 25.23
N ALA A 238 -9.52 -10.14 24.16
CA ALA A 238 -9.82 -11.37 23.42
C ALA A 238 -9.49 -12.62 24.22
N LYS A 239 -8.34 -12.64 24.92
CA LYS A 239 -7.94 -13.75 25.80
C LYS A 239 -8.89 -13.95 26.99
N ASN A 240 -9.44 -12.85 27.54
CA ASN A 240 -10.36 -12.93 28.68
C ASN A 240 -11.80 -13.37 28.30
N LYS A 241 -12.11 -13.46 27.00
CA LYS A 241 -13.42 -13.89 26.48
C LYS A 241 -13.41 -15.32 25.93
N ALA A 242 -12.24 -15.92 25.76
CA ALA A 242 -12.04 -17.29 25.29
C ALA A 242 -11.89 -18.25 26.47
#